data_e3343438fba35b8d45fa3f561fcb357a
#
_entry.id   e3343438fba35b8d45fa3f561fcb357a
#
_cell.length_a   1.000
_cell.length_b   1.000
_cell.length_c   1.000
_cell.angle_alpha   90.00
_cell.angle_beta   90.00
_cell.angle_gamma   90.00
#
_symmetry.space_group_name_H-M   'P 1'
#
loop_
_entity.id
_entity.type
_entity.pdbx_description
1 polymer ?
#
loop_
_entity_poly.entity_id
_entity_poly.type
_entity_poly.pdbx_seq_one_letter_code
_entity_poly.pdbx_strand_id
1 'polypeptide(L)'
;MSNGVDTIEALTAASVASCSTLASELDWLDRVLQARLNLHFGAADQAGEVSDVRQWQPPRVRADDAYARLLHGAEWGFDERLLLVLALAPHVRPQLLDTLFLRNRTLERGYTEFGGWRGRVHGGFLPTAETAVFLLAGDDLPRRLQVLPLFDDSHWLCRRGILALVHDAPGEPALCAALQLQDEFRSLLTTGKAHKPDFSSTFPAKLITTSLNWQDLVLAPEVMGEISAITTWLQHADTLLHDWRLAKSVKPGYRSLFFGPPGTGKTLTATLIGQSTQTDVYRIDLSMVVSKYIGETEKNLARVFDLAQNRRWILFFDEADALFGKRTGTSNSNDRHANQEISYLLQRVEDFPGTVILATNLKGNIDEAFARRFQSLVHFPMPDAEQRLRLWEGMLLHTGRLDPSVDLQALADNHELSGGAIANVVRSAAITALQGRRQTLRTSDLLLGIGKELRKEGRTVQS
;
A
#
# COMPACT_ATOMS: atom_id res chain seq x y z
N MET A 1 19.57 -25.17 13.16
CA MET A 1 18.23 -25.46 13.69
C MET A 1 17.82 -24.58 14.90
N SER A 2 18.71 -23.72 15.45
CA SER A 2 18.39 -22.86 16.62
C SER A 2 17.63 -21.56 16.25
N ASN A 3 17.82 -21.01 15.04
CA ASN A 3 17.20 -19.73 14.64
C ASN A 3 15.66 -19.76 14.48
N GLY A 4 15.05 -20.93 14.36
CA GLY A 4 13.60 -21.05 14.20
C GLY A 4 12.84 -20.99 15.53
N VAL A 5 13.44 -21.49 16.60
CA VAL A 5 12.81 -21.52 17.93
C VAL A 5 12.84 -20.14 18.57
N ASP A 6 13.97 -19.43 18.48
CA ASP A 6 14.11 -18.05 18.98
C ASP A 6 13.16 -17.08 18.29
N THR A 7 12.86 -17.30 17.00
CA THR A 7 11.91 -16.49 16.23
C THR A 7 10.46 -16.77 16.65
N ILE A 8 10.12 -18.00 16.97
CA ILE A 8 8.78 -18.40 17.45
C ILE A 8 8.54 -17.90 18.89
N GLU A 9 9.55 -17.97 19.75
CA GLU A 9 9.46 -17.46 21.13
C GLU A 9 9.37 -15.91 21.15
N ALA A 10 10.11 -15.22 20.30
CA ALA A 10 10.00 -13.76 20.16
C ALA A 10 8.65 -13.32 19.58
N LEU A 11 8.08 -14.09 18.64
CA LEU A 11 6.74 -13.84 18.08
C LEU A 11 5.65 -14.13 19.12
N THR A 12 5.80 -15.15 19.95
CA THR A 12 4.85 -15.45 21.05
C THR A 12 4.92 -14.42 22.15
N ALA A 13 6.09 -13.96 22.55
CA ALA A 13 6.24 -12.92 23.58
C ALA A 13 5.67 -11.56 23.13
N ALA A 14 5.91 -11.15 21.87
CA ALA A 14 5.32 -9.94 21.28
C ALA A 14 3.79 -10.05 21.15
N SER A 15 3.26 -11.22 20.83
CA SER A 15 1.84 -11.51 20.73
C SER A 15 1.15 -11.46 22.12
N VAL A 16 1.79 -11.98 23.16
CA VAL A 16 1.27 -11.97 24.54
C VAL A 16 1.24 -10.54 25.14
N ALA A 17 2.26 -9.72 24.88
CA ALA A 17 2.26 -8.33 25.29
C ALA A 17 1.15 -7.50 24.60
N SER A 18 0.84 -7.81 23.33
CA SER A 18 -0.27 -7.21 22.57
C SER A 18 -1.66 -7.59 23.12
N CYS A 19 -1.77 -8.68 23.86
CA CYS A 19 -3.05 -9.16 24.40
C CYS A 19 -3.56 -8.38 25.61
N SER A 20 -2.70 -7.71 26.37
CA SER A 20 -3.13 -7.09 27.65
C SER A 20 -3.99 -5.84 27.45
N THR A 21 -3.60 -4.95 26.52
CA THR A 21 -4.39 -3.76 26.22
C THR A 21 -5.70 -4.13 25.54
N LEU A 22 -5.63 -5.04 24.55
CA LEU A 22 -6.82 -5.50 23.83
C LEU A 22 -7.81 -6.24 24.74
N ALA A 23 -7.33 -7.07 25.67
CA ALA A 23 -8.20 -7.73 26.66
C ALA A 23 -8.96 -6.71 27.51
N SER A 24 -8.27 -5.67 28.00
CA SER A 24 -8.89 -4.59 28.77
C SER A 24 -9.94 -3.80 27.99
N GLU A 25 -9.71 -3.58 26.69
CA GLU A 25 -10.66 -2.92 25.80
C GLU A 25 -11.92 -3.77 25.57
N LEU A 26 -11.74 -5.08 25.37
CA LEU A 26 -12.86 -6.01 25.18
C LEU A 26 -13.68 -6.16 26.47
N ASP A 27 -13.03 -6.17 27.64
CA ASP A 27 -13.72 -6.21 28.92
C ASP A 27 -14.44 -4.87 29.24
N TRP A 28 -13.91 -3.75 28.70
CA TRP A 28 -14.60 -2.47 28.74
C TRP A 28 -15.82 -2.47 27.82
N LEU A 29 -15.71 -2.97 26.59
CA LEU A 29 -16.84 -3.12 25.67
C LEU A 29 -17.94 -3.97 26.29
N ASP A 30 -17.60 -5.09 26.94
CA ASP A 30 -18.59 -5.94 27.62
C ASP A 30 -19.35 -5.17 28.69
N ARG A 31 -18.66 -4.40 29.52
CA ARG A 31 -19.29 -3.54 30.56
C ARG A 31 -20.22 -2.49 29.95
N VAL A 32 -19.81 -1.83 28.86
CA VAL A 32 -20.65 -0.86 28.15
C VAL A 32 -21.88 -1.54 27.56
N LEU A 33 -21.72 -2.72 26.95
CA LEU A 33 -22.81 -3.52 26.40
C LEU A 33 -23.82 -3.94 27.47
N GLN A 34 -23.35 -4.51 28.58
CA GLN A 34 -24.22 -4.89 29.70
C GLN A 34 -24.94 -3.71 30.31
N ALA A 35 -24.25 -2.56 30.50
CA ALA A 35 -24.85 -1.34 31.01
C ALA A 35 -25.97 -0.84 30.06
N ARG A 36 -25.74 -0.85 28.73
CA ARG A 36 -26.75 -0.43 27.74
C ARG A 36 -27.96 -1.35 27.73
N LEU A 37 -27.75 -2.66 27.80
CA LEU A 37 -28.83 -3.65 27.86
C LEU A 37 -29.66 -3.50 29.14
N ASN A 38 -29.04 -3.27 30.28
CA ASN A 38 -29.72 -3.02 31.55
C ASN A 38 -30.58 -1.74 31.50
N LEU A 39 -30.06 -0.65 30.92
CA LEU A 39 -30.81 0.57 30.68
C LEU A 39 -32.01 0.33 29.73
N HIS A 40 -31.80 -0.43 28.68
CA HIS A 40 -32.86 -0.72 27.69
C HIS A 40 -34.00 -1.57 28.24
N PHE A 41 -33.69 -2.59 29.05
CA PHE A 41 -34.68 -3.50 29.62
C PHE A 41 -35.22 -3.08 30.99
N GLY A 42 -34.78 -1.93 31.52
CA GLY A 42 -35.26 -1.45 32.80
C GLY A 42 -34.82 -2.30 34.01
N ALA A 43 -33.73 -3.08 33.86
CA ALA A 43 -33.22 -3.94 34.93
C ALA A 43 -32.39 -3.16 36.00
N ALA A 44 -32.75 -1.89 36.23
CA ALA A 44 -31.95 -0.94 37.03
C ALA A 44 -31.95 -1.20 38.58
N ASP A 45 -32.53 -2.30 39.07
CA ASP A 45 -32.79 -2.45 40.52
C ASP A 45 -31.66 -3.04 41.37
N GLN A 46 -30.46 -3.40 40.82
CA GLN A 46 -29.43 -4.02 41.65
C GLN A 46 -28.00 -3.42 41.63
N ALA A 47 -27.74 -2.42 40.81
CA ALA A 47 -26.41 -1.75 40.82
C ALA A 47 -26.63 -0.27 40.58
N GLY A 48 -26.64 0.56 41.63
CA GLY A 48 -26.78 2.00 41.66
C GLY A 48 -26.87 2.73 40.30
N GLU A 49 -27.81 3.64 40.16
CA GLU A 49 -28.19 4.45 38.99
C GLU A 49 -27.07 4.71 37.96
N VAL A 50 -26.87 3.76 37.05
CA VAL A 50 -26.13 4.03 35.82
C VAL A 50 -27.09 4.74 34.88
N SER A 51 -27.03 6.06 34.80
CA SER A 51 -27.87 6.86 33.89
C SER A 51 -27.24 6.99 32.48
N ASP A 52 -25.94 6.77 32.33
CA ASP A 52 -25.21 6.90 31.08
C ASP A 52 -24.07 5.85 30.99
N VAL A 53 -23.98 5.17 29.85
CA VAL A 53 -22.89 4.21 29.56
C VAL A 53 -21.50 4.85 29.63
N ARG A 54 -21.39 6.15 29.46
CA ARG A 54 -20.12 6.91 29.54
C ARG A 54 -19.53 6.95 30.95
N GLN A 55 -20.25 6.54 31.96
CA GLN A 55 -19.67 6.33 33.30
C GLN A 55 -18.60 5.23 33.28
N TRP A 56 -18.69 4.30 32.35
CA TRP A 56 -17.69 3.29 32.10
C TRP A 56 -16.58 3.81 31.19
N GLN A 57 -15.69 4.64 31.77
CA GLN A 57 -14.58 5.22 31.01
C GLN A 57 -13.68 4.12 30.40
N PRO A 58 -13.14 4.36 29.17
CA PRO A 58 -12.23 3.43 28.53
C PRO A 58 -10.95 3.23 29.37
N PRO A 59 -10.33 2.06 29.32
CA PRO A 59 -9.16 1.74 30.13
C PRO A 59 -7.98 2.66 29.79
N ARG A 60 -7.16 2.96 30.80
CA ARG A 60 -5.92 3.71 30.61
C ARG A 60 -4.91 2.81 29.88
N VAL A 61 -4.36 3.33 28.80
CA VAL A 61 -3.32 2.63 28.02
C VAL A 61 -2.01 2.69 28.82
N ARG A 62 -1.47 1.53 29.18
CA ARG A 62 -0.23 1.40 29.97
C ARG A 62 0.87 0.64 29.25
N ALA A 63 0.52 -0.14 28.22
CA ALA A 63 1.46 -0.94 27.45
C ALA A 63 1.94 -0.17 26.21
N ASP A 64 3.07 -0.58 25.65
CA ASP A 64 3.59 -0.12 24.35
C ASP A 64 3.37 -1.21 23.29
N ASP A 65 2.12 -1.66 23.14
CA ASP A 65 1.71 -2.60 22.11
C ASP A 65 1.16 -1.86 20.88
N ALA A 66 0.85 -2.63 19.82
CA ALA A 66 0.34 -2.06 18.57
C ALA A 66 -0.98 -1.28 18.76
N TYR A 67 -1.85 -1.77 19.67
CA TYR A 67 -3.10 -1.09 19.98
C TYR A 67 -2.84 0.23 20.73
N ALA A 68 -1.93 0.20 21.70
CA ALA A 68 -1.52 1.39 22.45
C ALA A 68 -0.93 2.47 21.52
N ARG A 69 -0.03 2.09 20.62
CA ARG A 69 0.57 3.01 19.64
C ARG A 69 -0.47 3.64 18.72
N LEU A 70 -1.48 2.87 18.28
CA LEU A 70 -2.59 3.43 17.50
C LEU A 70 -3.34 4.49 18.29
N LEU A 71 -3.61 4.25 19.58
CA LEU A 71 -4.31 5.20 20.45
C LEU A 71 -3.48 6.46 20.76
N HIS A 72 -2.15 6.36 20.87
CA HIS A 72 -1.28 7.52 21.06
C HIS A 72 -1.16 8.43 19.84
N GLY A 73 -1.45 7.91 18.64
CA GLY A 73 -1.29 8.63 17.38
C GLY A 73 -2.43 9.61 17.02
N ALA A 74 -3.48 9.71 17.84
CA ALA A 74 -4.62 10.60 17.60
C ALA A 74 -5.42 10.85 18.88
N GLU A 75 -6.31 11.85 18.86
CA GLU A 75 -7.25 12.11 19.97
C GLU A 75 -8.44 11.15 19.88
N TRP A 76 -8.37 10.05 20.64
CA TRP A 76 -9.43 9.05 20.74
C TRP A 76 -10.38 9.40 21.89
N GLY A 77 -11.59 9.83 21.54
CA GLY A 77 -12.68 9.97 22.48
C GLY A 77 -13.31 8.63 22.87
N PHE A 78 -14.29 8.70 23.77
CA PHE A 78 -15.07 7.53 24.18
C PHE A 78 -15.76 6.85 22.97
N ASP A 79 -16.38 7.68 22.11
CA ASP A 79 -17.19 7.20 20.99
C ASP A 79 -16.32 6.51 19.94
N GLU A 80 -15.18 7.09 19.56
CA GLU A 80 -14.27 6.52 18.58
C GLU A 80 -13.61 5.23 19.07
N ARG A 81 -13.24 5.16 20.36
CA ARG A 81 -12.69 3.92 20.94
C ARG A 81 -13.73 2.82 20.97
N LEU A 82 -15.00 3.16 21.25
CA LEU A 82 -16.09 2.18 21.22
C LEU A 82 -16.29 1.63 19.81
N LEU A 83 -16.27 2.48 18.79
CA LEU A 83 -16.37 2.05 17.39
C LEU A 83 -15.22 1.11 17.00
N LEU A 84 -13.99 1.44 17.40
CA LEU A 84 -12.81 0.63 17.09
C LEU A 84 -12.91 -0.77 17.70
N VAL A 85 -13.19 -0.86 19.01
CA VAL A 85 -13.23 -2.14 19.71
C VAL A 85 -14.47 -2.96 19.29
N LEU A 86 -15.59 -2.31 19.00
CA LEU A 86 -16.80 -2.96 18.48
C LEU A 86 -16.56 -3.60 17.10
N ALA A 87 -15.89 -2.88 16.18
CA ALA A 87 -15.53 -3.41 14.87
C ALA A 87 -14.48 -4.55 14.96
N LEU A 88 -13.64 -4.56 15.99
CA LEU A 88 -12.62 -5.57 16.20
C LEU A 88 -13.18 -6.85 16.88
N ALA A 89 -14.21 -6.72 17.71
CA ALA A 89 -14.75 -7.80 18.53
C ALA A 89 -15.11 -9.08 17.74
N PRO A 90 -15.75 -9.04 16.55
CA PRO A 90 -16.05 -10.22 15.75
C PRO A 90 -14.82 -11.05 15.36
N HIS A 91 -13.64 -10.42 15.29
CA HIS A 91 -12.40 -11.05 14.85
C HIS A 91 -11.61 -11.72 15.98
N VAL A 92 -11.84 -11.29 17.24
CA VAL A 92 -11.00 -11.72 18.38
C VAL A 92 -11.81 -12.35 19.52
N ARG A 93 -13.06 -11.92 19.74
CA ARG A 93 -13.95 -12.45 20.78
C ARG A 93 -15.41 -12.38 20.30
N PRO A 94 -15.80 -13.15 19.25
CA PRO A 94 -17.12 -13.04 18.61
C PRO A 94 -18.27 -13.26 19.58
N GLN A 95 -18.14 -14.16 20.55
CA GLN A 95 -19.17 -14.50 21.55
C GLN A 95 -19.58 -13.32 22.43
N LEU A 96 -18.75 -12.27 22.54
CA LEU A 96 -19.06 -11.06 23.30
C LEU A 96 -20.33 -10.37 22.79
N LEU A 97 -20.57 -10.44 21.47
CA LEU A 97 -21.71 -9.81 20.82
C LEU A 97 -22.96 -10.70 20.72
N ASP A 98 -22.89 -11.97 21.17
CA ASP A 98 -24.00 -12.91 21.04
C ASP A 98 -25.25 -12.49 21.85
N THR A 99 -25.08 -11.68 22.88
CA THR A 99 -26.19 -11.09 23.66
C THR A 99 -27.08 -10.19 22.80
N LEU A 100 -26.59 -9.65 21.70
CA LEU A 100 -27.37 -8.84 20.75
C LEU A 100 -28.28 -9.68 19.84
N PHE A 101 -28.18 -11.02 19.88
CA PHE A 101 -29.15 -11.91 19.21
C PHE A 101 -30.44 -12.14 20.01
N LEU A 102 -30.62 -11.48 21.15
CA LEU A 102 -31.87 -11.54 21.91
C LEU A 102 -33.05 -11.22 20.99
N ARG A 103 -34.16 -11.97 21.20
CA ARG A 103 -35.40 -11.80 20.45
C ARG A 103 -36.50 -11.26 21.33
N ASN A 104 -37.25 -10.33 20.76
CA ASN A 104 -38.51 -9.87 21.34
C ASN A 104 -39.52 -11.02 21.25
N ARG A 105 -39.96 -11.55 22.38
CA ARG A 105 -40.89 -12.67 22.45
C ARG A 105 -42.29 -12.35 21.91
N THR A 106 -42.71 -11.09 21.98
CA THR A 106 -44.03 -10.64 21.49
C THR A 106 -44.02 -10.51 19.97
N LEU A 107 -42.92 -10.03 19.38
CA LEU A 107 -42.82 -9.80 17.93
C LEU A 107 -42.14 -10.95 17.19
N GLU A 108 -41.62 -11.97 17.92
CA GLU A 108 -40.90 -13.13 17.43
C GLU A 108 -39.68 -12.80 16.52
N ARG A 109 -39.14 -11.59 16.66
CA ARG A 109 -38.01 -11.08 15.88
C ARG A 109 -36.92 -10.50 16.78
N GLY A 110 -35.74 -10.23 16.22
CA GLY A 110 -34.68 -9.47 16.88
C GLY A 110 -35.14 -8.03 17.17
N TYR A 111 -34.50 -7.39 18.13
CA TYR A 111 -34.67 -5.97 18.38
C TYR A 111 -34.04 -5.18 17.24
N THR A 112 -34.82 -4.35 16.55
CA THR A 112 -34.36 -3.60 15.38
C THR A 112 -33.26 -2.61 15.73
N GLU A 113 -33.34 -2.04 16.92
CA GLU A 113 -32.41 -1.07 17.49
C GLU A 113 -31.02 -1.66 17.79
N PHE A 114 -30.91 -2.97 17.93
CA PHE A 114 -29.59 -3.63 18.09
C PHE A 114 -28.82 -3.68 16.79
N GLY A 115 -29.49 -3.53 15.64
CA GLY A 115 -28.88 -3.64 14.33
C GLY A 115 -28.26 -5.02 14.10
N GLY A 116 -27.15 -5.04 13.39
CA GLY A 116 -26.35 -6.23 13.18
C GLY A 116 -26.75 -7.11 12.02
N TRP A 117 -25.75 -7.80 11.46
CA TRP A 117 -25.93 -8.79 10.40
C TRP A 117 -25.56 -10.17 10.87
N ARG A 118 -26.09 -11.18 10.20
CA ARG A 118 -25.54 -12.53 10.18
C ARG A 118 -24.72 -12.71 8.93
N GLY A 119 -23.46 -13.06 9.08
CA GLY A 119 -22.62 -13.41 7.96
C GLY A 119 -23.14 -14.67 7.23
N ARG A 120 -22.79 -14.83 5.97
CA ARG A 120 -23.16 -16.04 5.18
C ARG A 120 -22.50 -17.32 5.74
N VAL A 121 -21.29 -17.18 6.30
CA VAL A 121 -20.49 -18.27 6.86
C VAL A 121 -20.25 -18.06 8.36
N HIS A 122 -20.06 -16.80 8.79
CA HIS A 122 -19.88 -16.44 10.18
C HIS A 122 -21.21 -16.50 10.91
N GLY A 123 -21.36 -17.42 11.89
CA GLY A 123 -22.59 -17.57 12.66
C GLY A 123 -22.81 -16.52 13.75
N GLY A 124 -21.78 -15.76 14.10
CA GLY A 124 -21.82 -14.72 15.14
C GLY A 124 -22.42 -13.41 14.65
N PHE A 125 -22.56 -12.46 15.56
CA PHE A 125 -23.12 -11.13 15.33
C PHE A 125 -22.07 -10.22 14.67
N LEU A 126 -22.43 -9.60 13.53
CA LEU A 126 -21.61 -8.60 12.85
C LEU A 126 -22.22 -7.21 13.13
N PRO A 127 -21.52 -6.33 13.86
CA PRO A 127 -22.07 -5.04 14.25
C PRO A 127 -22.24 -4.11 13.05
N THR A 128 -23.31 -3.32 13.09
CA THR A 128 -23.61 -2.25 12.12
C THR A 128 -23.43 -0.89 12.77
N ALA A 129 -23.54 0.19 11.98
CA ALA A 129 -23.60 1.54 12.52
C ALA A 129 -24.76 1.71 13.51
N GLU A 130 -25.92 1.05 13.26
CA GLU A 130 -27.05 1.04 14.21
C GLU A 130 -26.67 0.41 15.55
N THR A 131 -25.91 -0.68 15.55
CA THR A 131 -25.39 -1.30 16.77
C THR A 131 -24.56 -0.30 17.60
N ALA A 132 -23.71 0.46 16.94
CA ALA A 132 -22.89 1.47 17.60
C ALA A 132 -23.75 2.63 18.15
N VAL A 133 -24.71 3.11 17.36
CA VAL A 133 -25.68 4.16 17.81
C VAL A 133 -26.49 3.69 19.00
N PHE A 134 -26.98 2.43 18.99
CA PHE A 134 -27.66 1.85 20.15
C PHE A 134 -26.78 1.85 21.39
N LEU A 135 -25.53 1.42 21.29
CA LEU A 135 -24.60 1.41 22.42
C LEU A 135 -24.31 2.82 22.96
N LEU A 136 -24.12 3.80 22.08
CA LEU A 136 -23.75 5.17 22.43
C LEU A 136 -24.93 6.02 22.92
N ALA A 137 -26.12 5.83 22.36
CA ALA A 137 -27.25 6.72 22.53
C ALA A 137 -28.53 6.02 23.05
N GLY A 138 -28.72 4.71 22.79
CA GLY A 138 -29.99 4.02 23.10
C GLY A 138 -31.16 4.68 22.37
N ASP A 139 -32.22 5.05 23.14
CA ASP A 139 -33.44 5.70 22.63
C ASP A 139 -33.41 7.22 22.68
N ASP A 140 -32.32 7.82 23.17
CA ASP A 140 -32.17 9.28 23.27
C ASP A 140 -31.95 9.88 21.86
N LEU A 141 -33.01 10.40 21.25
CA LEU A 141 -32.98 10.96 19.91
C LEU A 141 -31.97 12.11 19.74
N PRO A 142 -31.90 13.13 20.62
CA PRO A 142 -30.86 14.15 20.56
C PRO A 142 -29.45 13.55 20.50
N ARG A 143 -29.17 12.55 21.34
CA ARG A 143 -27.88 11.89 21.38
C ARG A 143 -27.60 11.04 20.13
N ARG A 144 -28.62 10.35 19.62
CA ARG A 144 -28.53 9.62 18.34
C ARG A 144 -28.09 10.55 17.21
N LEU A 145 -28.69 11.73 17.09
CA LEU A 145 -28.31 12.72 16.08
C LEU A 145 -26.89 13.26 16.25
N GLN A 146 -26.43 13.42 17.49
CA GLN A 146 -25.05 13.86 17.78
C GLN A 146 -23.98 12.85 17.38
N VAL A 147 -24.28 11.55 17.37
CA VAL A 147 -23.30 10.51 17.03
C VAL A 147 -23.27 10.16 15.54
N LEU A 148 -24.30 10.57 14.75
CA LEU A 148 -24.33 10.31 13.30
C LEU A 148 -23.09 10.78 12.54
N PRO A 149 -22.49 11.95 12.82
CA PRO A 149 -21.28 12.41 12.13
C PRO A 149 -20.06 11.48 12.26
N LEU A 150 -20.05 10.57 13.25
CA LEU A 150 -19.00 9.57 13.39
C LEU A 150 -18.90 8.61 12.18
N PHE A 151 -20.02 8.47 11.45
CA PHE A 151 -20.14 7.56 10.32
C PHE A 151 -20.02 8.25 8.95
N ASP A 152 -19.77 9.56 8.93
CA ASP A 152 -19.52 10.29 7.69
C ASP A 152 -18.16 9.94 7.11
N ASP A 153 -18.06 9.89 5.78
CA ASP A 153 -16.78 9.71 5.07
C ASP A 153 -15.77 10.81 5.42
N SER A 154 -16.25 11.99 5.81
CA SER A 154 -15.43 13.11 6.28
C SER A 154 -14.84 12.91 7.68
N HIS A 155 -15.39 11.99 8.49
CA HIS A 155 -14.87 11.71 9.83
C HIS A 155 -13.46 11.10 9.76
N TRP A 156 -12.59 11.48 10.67
CA TRP A 156 -11.18 11.11 10.62
C TRP A 156 -10.92 9.58 10.66
N LEU A 157 -11.79 8.78 11.30
CA LEU A 157 -11.69 7.31 11.31
C LEU A 157 -11.87 6.73 9.88
N CYS A 158 -12.84 7.24 9.12
CA CYS A 158 -13.09 6.85 7.73
C CYS A 158 -12.01 7.41 6.81
N ARG A 159 -11.66 8.70 6.96
CA ARG A 159 -10.59 9.34 6.18
C ARG A 159 -9.22 8.70 6.34
N ARG A 160 -8.87 8.21 7.53
CA ARG A 160 -7.62 7.46 7.77
C ARG A 160 -7.72 5.99 7.36
N GLY A 161 -8.87 5.55 6.86
CA GLY A 161 -9.09 4.17 6.47
C GLY A 161 -9.01 3.18 7.64
N ILE A 162 -9.34 3.60 8.86
CA ILE A 162 -9.39 2.72 10.02
C ILE A 162 -10.67 1.90 9.99
N LEU A 163 -11.82 2.59 9.80
CA LEU A 163 -13.15 2.00 9.69
C LEU A 163 -13.75 2.23 8.32
N ALA A 164 -14.60 1.32 7.89
CA ALA A 164 -15.44 1.46 6.72
C ALA A 164 -16.86 0.98 7.03
N LEU A 165 -17.83 1.60 6.37
CA LEU A 165 -19.22 1.16 6.36
C LEU A 165 -19.48 0.37 5.07
N VAL A 166 -19.91 -0.87 5.21
CA VAL A 166 -20.21 -1.74 4.07
C VAL A 166 -21.70 -1.99 4.00
N HIS A 167 -22.31 -1.57 2.88
CA HIS A 167 -23.72 -1.81 2.58
C HIS A 167 -23.89 -3.12 1.81
N ASP A 168 -24.86 -3.96 2.21
CA ASP A 168 -25.16 -5.23 1.52
C ASP A 168 -26.16 -5.02 0.39
N ALA A 169 -27.14 -4.13 0.58
CA ALA A 169 -28.19 -3.86 -0.38
C ALA A 169 -28.46 -2.36 -0.57
N PRO A 170 -28.72 -1.91 -1.80
CA PRO A 170 -29.16 -0.54 -2.06
C PRO A 170 -30.57 -0.30 -1.52
N GLY A 171 -30.79 0.87 -0.94
CA GLY A 171 -32.12 1.31 -0.46
C GLY A 171 -32.41 1.00 1.02
N GLU A 172 -31.51 0.33 1.73
CA GLU A 172 -31.61 0.20 3.18
C GLU A 172 -31.17 1.47 3.91
N PRO A 173 -31.61 1.68 5.18
CA PRO A 173 -31.15 2.81 5.98
C PRO A 173 -29.62 2.80 6.13
N ALA A 174 -29.01 3.98 6.09
CA ALA A 174 -27.53 4.10 6.14
C ALA A 174 -26.90 3.42 7.37
N LEU A 175 -27.59 3.43 8.51
CA LEU A 175 -27.11 2.79 9.74
C LEU A 175 -27.13 1.25 9.71
N CYS A 176 -27.79 0.63 8.71
CA CYS A 176 -27.74 -0.82 8.51
C CYS A 176 -26.39 -1.29 7.95
N ALA A 177 -25.51 -0.37 7.52
CA ALA A 177 -24.19 -0.71 7.03
C ALA A 177 -23.34 -1.41 8.10
N ALA A 178 -22.65 -2.52 7.73
CA ALA A 178 -21.74 -3.20 8.63
C ALA A 178 -20.53 -2.33 8.96
N LEU A 179 -20.22 -2.27 10.25
CA LEU A 179 -19.02 -1.62 10.76
C LEU A 179 -17.83 -2.54 10.59
N GLN A 180 -16.94 -2.22 9.67
CA GLN A 180 -15.78 -3.05 9.38
C GLN A 180 -14.47 -2.33 9.67
N LEU A 181 -13.55 -3.05 10.31
CA LEU A 181 -12.17 -2.63 10.45
C LEU A 181 -11.43 -2.97 9.15
N GLN A 182 -10.69 -2.00 8.60
CA GLN A 182 -9.88 -2.25 7.41
C GLN A 182 -8.78 -3.28 7.70
N ASP A 183 -8.46 -4.11 6.69
CA ASP A 183 -7.57 -5.27 6.80
C ASP A 183 -6.20 -4.95 7.42
N GLU A 184 -5.65 -3.77 7.11
CA GLU A 184 -4.39 -3.32 7.67
C GLU A 184 -4.45 -3.14 9.18
N PHE A 185 -5.47 -2.41 9.66
CA PHE A 185 -5.64 -2.16 11.10
C PHE A 185 -6.07 -3.43 11.82
N ARG A 186 -6.92 -4.25 11.21
CA ARG A 186 -7.26 -5.56 11.73
C ARG A 186 -6.00 -6.41 11.96
N SER A 187 -5.13 -6.52 10.95
CA SER A 187 -3.88 -7.26 11.05
C SER A 187 -2.93 -6.63 12.07
N LEU A 188 -2.77 -5.31 12.06
CA LEU A 188 -1.96 -4.59 13.02
C LEU A 188 -2.39 -4.88 14.47
N LEU A 189 -3.70 -4.82 14.75
CA LEU A 189 -4.25 -4.99 16.09
C LEU A 189 -4.30 -6.45 16.56
N THR A 190 -4.34 -7.41 15.63
CA THR A 190 -4.40 -8.84 15.97
C THR A 190 -3.04 -9.53 15.94
N THR A 191 -2.15 -9.14 15.01
CA THR A 191 -0.85 -9.80 14.82
C THR A 191 0.35 -8.91 15.13
N GLY A 192 0.11 -7.63 15.44
CA GLY A 192 1.17 -6.62 15.63
C GLY A 192 1.85 -6.15 14.33
N LYS A 193 1.42 -6.67 13.17
CA LYS A 193 2.00 -6.32 11.86
C LYS A 193 0.92 -5.73 10.96
N ALA A 194 1.18 -4.55 10.39
CA ALA A 194 0.28 -3.99 9.39
C ALA A 194 0.25 -4.89 8.15
N HIS A 195 -0.94 -5.26 7.71
CA HIS A 195 -1.11 -5.98 6.45
C HIS A 195 -0.91 -5.00 5.29
N LYS A 196 0.09 -5.29 4.46
CA LYS A 196 0.29 -4.56 3.22
C LYS A 196 -0.47 -5.29 2.12
N PRO A 197 -1.37 -4.62 1.39
CA PRO A 197 -2.08 -5.27 0.29
C PRO A 197 -1.10 -5.88 -0.70
N ASP A 198 -1.41 -7.07 -1.18
CA ASP A 198 -0.63 -7.74 -2.22
C ASP A 198 -1.46 -7.85 -3.50
N PHE A 199 -0.77 -8.16 -4.60
CA PHE A 199 -1.38 -8.27 -5.92
C PHE A 199 -2.55 -9.26 -5.92
N SER A 200 -3.71 -8.80 -6.42
CA SER A 200 -4.91 -9.61 -6.64
C SER A 200 -5.70 -9.10 -7.84
N SER A 201 -6.70 -9.85 -8.27
CA SER A 201 -7.60 -9.41 -9.35
C SER A 201 -8.34 -8.11 -9.01
N THR A 202 -8.56 -7.82 -7.72
CA THR A 202 -9.22 -6.61 -7.23
C THR A 202 -8.26 -5.52 -6.77
N PHE A 203 -6.95 -5.82 -6.70
CA PHE A 203 -5.89 -4.89 -6.34
C PHE A 203 -4.67 -5.10 -7.26
N PRO A 204 -4.64 -4.49 -8.47
CA PRO A 204 -3.63 -4.72 -9.49
C PRO A 204 -2.32 -3.95 -9.22
N ALA A 205 -1.89 -3.91 -7.97
CA ALA A 205 -0.65 -3.27 -7.56
C ALA A 205 0.15 -4.20 -6.66
N LYS A 206 1.46 -4.22 -6.84
CA LYS A 206 2.40 -5.06 -6.08
C LYS A 206 3.39 -4.20 -5.33
N LEU A 207 3.53 -4.43 -4.02
CA LEU A 207 4.60 -3.83 -3.24
C LEU A 207 5.97 -4.27 -3.80
N ILE A 208 6.83 -3.33 -4.12
CA ILE A 208 8.20 -3.59 -4.55
C ILE A 208 9.18 -3.05 -3.53
N THR A 209 10.18 -3.88 -3.21
CA THR A 209 11.26 -3.56 -2.27
C THR A 209 12.59 -3.98 -2.86
N THR A 210 13.69 -3.45 -2.35
CA THR A 210 15.04 -3.84 -2.73
C THR A 210 15.92 -4.01 -1.51
N SER A 211 16.89 -4.93 -1.59
CA SER A 211 17.98 -5.05 -0.63
C SER A 211 19.20 -4.21 -1.02
N LEU A 212 19.18 -3.58 -2.20
CA LEU A 212 20.25 -2.73 -2.70
C LEU A 212 20.16 -1.34 -2.06
N ASN A 213 21.29 -0.62 -2.10
CA ASN A 213 21.44 0.74 -1.60
C ASN A 213 21.77 1.71 -2.73
N TRP A 214 21.77 3.01 -2.45
CA TRP A 214 22.15 4.04 -3.42
C TRP A 214 23.57 3.87 -3.99
N GLN A 215 24.47 3.23 -3.24
CA GLN A 215 25.85 2.93 -3.70
C GLN A 215 25.88 1.84 -4.79
N ASP A 216 24.87 0.98 -4.83
CA ASP A 216 24.74 -0.08 -5.83
C ASP A 216 24.12 0.43 -7.15
N LEU A 217 23.60 1.66 -7.16
CA LEU A 217 22.98 2.29 -8.31
C LEU A 217 23.93 3.32 -8.94
N VAL A 218 24.31 3.08 -10.18
CA VAL A 218 25.19 3.97 -10.93
C VAL A 218 24.36 4.81 -11.89
N LEU A 219 24.28 6.11 -11.65
CA LEU A 219 23.54 7.07 -12.48
C LEU A 219 24.42 8.30 -12.78
N ALA A 220 24.05 9.01 -13.84
CA ALA A 220 24.65 10.31 -14.15
C ALA A 220 24.29 11.36 -13.08
N PRO A 221 25.19 12.34 -12.80
CA PRO A 221 24.93 13.37 -11.78
C PRO A 221 23.65 14.17 -11.99
N GLU A 222 23.27 14.44 -13.24
CA GLU A 222 22.07 15.18 -13.62
C GLU A 222 20.81 14.39 -13.19
N VAL A 223 20.82 13.07 -13.38
CA VAL A 223 19.72 12.19 -12.95
C VAL A 223 19.58 12.21 -11.43
N MET A 224 20.70 12.21 -10.70
CA MET A 224 20.68 12.30 -9.24
C MET A 224 20.10 13.62 -8.73
N GLY A 225 20.32 14.73 -9.45
CA GLY A 225 19.70 16.03 -9.14
C GLY A 225 18.18 15.98 -9.20
N GLU A 226 17.62 15.41 -10.26
CA GLU A 226 16.17 15.23 -10.43
C GLU A 226 15.57 14.29 -9.36
N ILE A 227 16.28 13.20 -9.03
CA ILE A 227 15.86 12.28 -7.97
C ILE A 227 15.85 12.97 -6.61
N SER A 228 16.85 13.82 -6.34
CA SER A 228 16.91 14.60 -5.10
C SER A 228 15.70 15.52 -4.94
N ALA A 229 15.21 16.13 -6.01
CA ALA A 229 14.00 16.96 -5.98
C ALA A 229 12.75 16.13 -5.60
N ILE A 230 12.60 14.91 -6.15
CA ILE A 230 11.51 13.99 -5.80
C ILE A 230 11.58 13.61 -4.32
N THR A 231 12.77 13.24 -3.84
CA THR A 231 13.00 12.85 -2.46
C THR A 231 12.72 14.00 -1.48
N THR A 232 13.17 15.21 -1.82
CA THR A 232 12.91 16.43 -1.05
C THR A 232 11.42 16.73 -0.97
N TRP A 233 10.68 16.59 -2.07
CA TRP A 233 9.23 16.73 -2.05
C TRP A 233 8.57 15.73 -1.09
N LEU A 234 8.92 14.44 -1.19
CA LEU A 234 8.36 13.40 -0.32
C LEU A 234 8.59 13.67 1.17
N GLN A 235 9.74 14.24 1.52
CA GLN A 235 10.11 14.55 2.90
C GLN A 235 9.50 15.85 3.43
N HIS A 236 9.29 16.85 2.57
CA HIS A 236 8.97 18.21 2.98
C HIS A 236 7.68 18.79 2.35
N ALA A 237 6.86 17.96 1.69
CA ALA A 237 5.62 18.42 1.04
C ALA A 237 4.69 19.15 2.02
N ASP A 238 4.54 18.64 3.24
CA ASP A 238 3.69 19.27 4.26
C ASP A 238 4.22 20.66 4.65
N THR A 239 5.52 20.82 4.84
CA THR A 239 6.17 22.10 5.12
C THR A 239 5.96 23.10 3.97
N LEU A 240 6.17 22.64 2.72
CA LEU A 240 6.01 23.50 1.54
C LEU A 240 4.55 23.95 1.38
N LEU A 241 3.59 23.04 1.53
CA LEU A 241 2.19 23.33 1.29
C LEU A 241 1.56 24.15 2.42
N HIS A 242 1.88 23.83 3.68
CA HIS A 242 1.22 24.44 4.84
C HIS A 242 2.05 25.57 5.48
N ASP A 243 3.31 25.33 5.84
CA ASP A 243 4.12 26.35 6.52
C ASP A 243 4.51 27.50 5.58
N TRP A 244 4.89 27.16 4.34
CA TRP A 244 5.18 28.16 3.31
C TRP A 244 3.91 28.65 2.61
N ARG A 245 2.73 28.08 2.92
CA ARG A 245 1.42 28.46 2.39
C ARG A 245 1.29 28.32 0.87
N LEU A 246 2.04 27.40 0.26
CA LEU A 246 2.00 27.18 -1.18
C LEU A 246 0.78 26.39 -1.66
N ALA A 247 -0.05 25.83 -0.77
CA ALA A 247 -1.23 25.04 -1.11
C ALA A 247 -2.25 25.76 -2.01
N LYS A 248 -2.24 27.11 -2.03
CA LYS A 248 -3.08 27.91 -2.95
C LYS A 248 -2.56 27.98 -4.37
N SER A 249 -1.25 27.80 -4.56
CA SER A 249 -0.56 28.01 -5.84
C SER A 249 -0.04 26.72 -6.45
N VAL A 250 0.21 25.70 -5.63
CA VAL A 250 0.78 24.40 -6.02
C VAL A 250 -0.19 23.30 -5.65
N LYS A 251 -0.57 22.47 -6.64
CA LYS A 251 -1.39 21.29 -6.36
C LYS A 251 -0.61 20.31 -5.49
N PRO A 252 -1.25 19.66 -4.49
CA PRO A 252 -0.63 18.56 -3.78
C PRO A 252 -0.32 17.42 -4.76
N GLY A 253 0.70 16.64 -4.47
CA GLY A 253 1.13 15.53 -5.31
C GLY A 253 2.29 15.89 -6.24
N TYR A 254 3.11 14.88 -6.53
CA TYR A 254 4.29 15.00 -7.39
C TYR A 254 4.29 13.89 -8.45
N ARG A 255 4.37 14.31 -9.70
CA ARG A 255 4.35 13.40 -10.85
C ARG A 255 5.68 13.44 -11.56
N SER A 256 6.32 12.29 -11.69
CA SER A 256 7.58 12.14 -12.39
C SER A 256 7.45 11.17 -13.54
N LEU A 257 8.12 11.44 -14.63
CA LEU A 257 8.22 10.54 -15.77
C LEU A 257 9.68 10.08 -15.92
N PHE A 258 9.92 8.79 -15.70
CA PHE A 258 11.21 8.13 -15.90
C PHE A 258 11.24 7.53 -17.30
N PHE A 259 12.17 7.95 -18.13
CA PHE A 259 12.26 7.46 -19.51
C PHE A 259 13.69 7.12 -19.89
N GLY A 260 13.87 6.13 -20.77
CA GLY A 260 15.17 5.68 -21.23
C GLY A 260 15.19 4.18 -21.51
N PRO A 261 16.30 3.65 -22.05
CA PRO A 261 16.41 2.24 -22.43
C PRO A 261 16.11 1.27 -21.25
N PRO A 262 15.72 0.02 -21.55
CA PRO A 262 15.50 -0.98 -20.52
C PRO A 262 16.80 -1.31 -19.77
N GLY A 263 16.67 -1.66 -18.48
CA GLY A 263 17.81 -2.05 -17.66
C GLY A 263 18.70 -0.90 -17.16
N THR A 264 18.30 0.36 -17.34
CA THR A 264 19.04 1.55 -16.88
C THR A 264 18.76 1.97 -15.43
N GLY A 265 17.94 1.21 -14.68
CA GLY A 265 17.76 1.43 -13.24
C GLY A 265 16.46 2.14 -12.85
N LYS A 266 15.51 2.42 -13.76
CA LYS A 266 14.25 3.14 -13.47
C LYS A 266 13.47 2.57 -12.28
N THR A 267 13.19 1.27 -12.30
CA THR A 267 12.44 0.59 -11.23
C THR A 267 13.23 0.53 -9.92
N LEU A 268 14.56 0.29 -10.02
CA LEU A 268 15.44 0.29 -8.85
C LEU A 268 15.47 1.68 -8.18
N THR A 269 15.56 2.75 -8.97
CA THR A 269 15.53 4.11 -8.46
C THR A 269 14.24 4.40 -7.70
N ALA A 270 13.07 4.01 -8.25
CA ALA A 270 11.80 4.18 -7.56
C ALA A 270 11.76 3.45 -6.21
N THR A 271 12.28 2.22 -6.14
CA THR A 271 12.37 1.45 -4.88
C THR A 271 13.33 2.08 -3.88
N LEU A 272 14.47 2.62 -4.32
CA LEU A 272 15.43 3.32 -3.46
C LEU A 272 14.88 4.65 -2.92
N ILE A 273 14.12 5.39 -3.72
CA ILE A 273 13.37 6.58 -3.25
C ILE A 273 12.45 6.17 -2.11
N GLY A 274 11.64 5.13 -2.30
CA GLY A 274 10.74 4.63 -1.25
C GLY A 274 11.48 4.20 0.02
N GLN A 275 12.58 3.48 -0.13
CA GLN A 275 13.42 3.04 0.99
C GLN A 275 13.99 4.22 1.78
N SER A 276 14.55 5.23 1.10
CA SER A 276 15.15 6.39 1.74
C SER A 276 14.15 7.34 2.39
N THR A 277 12.91 7.36 1.90
CA THR A 277 11.81 8.17 2.46
C THR A 277 10.87 7.39 3.37
N GLN A 278 11.16 6.10 3.61
CA GLN A 278 10.30 5.19 4.37
C GLN A 278 8.86 5.13 3.83
N THR A 279 8.73 5.22 2.51
CA THR A 279 7.46 5.23 1.80
C THR A 279 7.31 3.95 0.99
N ASP A 280 6.18 3.28 1.10
CA ASP A 280 5.92 2.07 0.32
C ASP A 280 5.76 2.39 -1.17
N VAL A 281 6.37 1.58 -2.03
CA VAL A 281 6.28 1.72 -3.49
C VAL A 281 5.44 0.58 -4.05
N TYR A 282 4.32 0.93 -4.66
CA TYR A 282 3.43 -0.01 -5.30
C TYR A 282 3.57 0.06 -6.81
N ARG A 283 4.06 -1.03 -7.41
CA ARG A 283 4.16 -1.17 -8.86
C ARG A 283 2.84 -1.62 -9.46
N ILE A 284 2.39 -0.88 -10.46
CA ILE A 284 1.22 -1.17 -11.29
C ILE A 284 1.72 -1.44 -12.70
N ASP A 285 1.42 -2.62 -13.22
CA ASP A 285 1.75 -3.01 -14.60
C ASP A 285 0.58 -2.65 -15.50
N LEU A 286 0.77 -1.62 -16.31
CA LEU A 286 -0.28 -1.11 -17.19
C LEU A 286 -0.67 -2.08 -18.30
N SER A 287 0.24 -2.96 -18.74
CA SER A 287 -0.07 -3.99 -19.74
C SER A 287 -1.11 -4.99 -19.23
N MET A 288 -1.10 -5.26 -17.94
CA MET A 288 -2.06 -6.15 -17.27
C MET A 288 -3.39 -5.47 -16.97
N VAL A 289 -3.37 -4.15 -16.81
CA VAL A 289 -4.52 -3.35 -16.43
C VAL A 289 -5.42 -3.05 -17.63
N VAL A 290 -4.82 -2.70 -18.80
CA VAL A 290 -5.55 -2.24 -19.99
C VAL A 290 -6.17 -3.43 -20.79
N SER A 291 -5.83 -4.69 -20.50
CA SER A 291 -6.09 -5.79 -21.44
C SER A 291 -7.29 -6.68 -21.17
N LYS A 292 -8.03 -6.59 -20.05
CA LYS A 292 -8.89 -7.73 -19.69
C LYS A 292 -10.38 -7.52 -19.52
N TYR A 293 -10.92 -6.42 -18.99
CA TYR A 293 -12.37 -6.28 -18.83
C TYR A 293 -12.78 -4.81 -18.70
N ILE A 294 -13.65 -4.35 -19.58
CA ILE A 294 -14.25 -3.00 -19.59
C ILE A 294 -15.01 -2.76 -18.27
N GLY A 295 -14.70 -1.67 -17.57
CA GLY A 295 -15.39 -1.23 -16.36
C GLY A 295 -14.91 -1.83 -15.02
N GLU A 296 -14.31 -3.03 -14.99
CA GLU A 296 -13.69 -3.58 -13.78
C GLU A 296 -12.30 -2.96 -13.54
N THR A 297 -11.60 -2.68 -14.60
CA THR A 297 -10.28 -2.03 -14.58
C THR A 297 -10.32 -0.66 -13.92
N GLU A 298 -11.29 0.19 -14.29
CA GLU A 298 -11.47 1.52 -13.71
C GLU A 298 -11.75 1.45 -12.20
N LYS A 299 -12.62 0.52 -11.78
CA LYS A 299 -12.94 0.31 -10.34
C LYS A 299 -11.72 -0.16 -9.54
N ASN A 300 -10.95 -1.09 -10.10
CA ASN A 300 -9.76 -1.64 -9.42
C ASN A 300 -8.64 -0.60 -9.30
N LEU A 301 -8.44 0.20 -10.36
CA LEU A 301 -7.51 1.33 -10.31
C LEU A 301 -7.99 2.41 -9.33
N ALA A 302 -9.26 2.78 -9.34
CA ALA A 302 -9.82 3.73 -8.38
C ALA A 302 -9.51 3.29 -6.95
N ARG A 303 -9.72 2.01 -6.64
CA ARG A 303 -9.38 1.44 -5.32
C ARG A 303 -7.90 1.58 -4.96
N VAL A 304 -6.98 1.36 -5.92
CA VAL A 304 -5.54 1.55 -5.68
C VAL A 304 -5.24 3.01 -5.35
N PHE A 305 -5.78 3.97 -6.11
CA PHE A 305 -5.60 5.39 -5.85
C PHE A 305 -6.18 5.82 -4.51
N ASP A 306 -7.38 5.37 -4.17
CA ASP A 306 -8.06 5.71 -2.93
C ASP A 306 -7.30 5.17 -1.70
N LEU A 307 -6.79 3.94 -1.78
CA LEU A 307 -5.93 3.38 -0.75
C LEU A 307 -4.59 4.11 -0.64
N ALA A 308 -3.97 4.45 -1.77
CA ALA A 308 -2.69 5.13 -1.80
C ALA A 308 -2.76 6.57 -1.27
N GLN A 309 -3.87 7.28 -1.53
CA GLN A 309 -4.09 8.65 -1.06
C GLN A 309 -3.99 8.77 0.46
N ASN A 310 -4.55 7.81 1.18
CA ASN A 310 -4.59 7.83 2.65
C ASN A 310 -3.28 7.34 3.29
N ARG A 311 -2.37 6.73 2.52
CA ARG A 311 -1.19 6.01 3.02
C ARG A 311 0.15 6.59 2.56
N ARG A 312 0.15 7.69 1.82
CA ARG A 312 1.36 8.33 1.26
C ARG A 312 2.23 7.36 0.45
N TRP A 313 1.62 6.39 -0.27
CA TRP A 313 2.37 5.49 -1.14
C TRP A 313 2.92 6.21 -2.37
N ILE A 314 4.02 5.68 -2.90
CA ILE A 314 4.47 6.00 -4.25
C ILE A 314 3.81 5.01 -5.20
N LEU A 315 3.02 5.49 -6.15
CA LEU A 315 2.47 4.69 -7.23
C LEU A 315 3.46 4.68 -8.40
N PHE A 316 4.03 3.51 -8.68
CA PHE A 316 4.97 3.31 -9.77
C PHE A 316 4.29 2.56 -10.92
N PHE A 317 4.01 3.27 -12.00
CA PHE A 317 3.44 2.71 -13.21
C PHE A 317 4.57 2.29 -14.15
N ASP A 318 4.75 0.98 -14.30
CA ASP A 318 5.75 0.40 -15.19
C ASP A 318 5.14 0.16 -16.58
N GLU A 319 6.01 0.12 -17.60
CA GLU A 319 5.62 -0.10 -19.00
C GLU A 319 4.54 0.90 -19.47
N ALA A 320 4.68 2.16 -19.07
CA ALA A 320 3.75 3.22 -19.44
C ALA A 320 3.71 3.50 -20.98
N ASP A 321 4.42 2.73 -21.79
CA ASP A 321 4.43 2.79 -23.24
C ASP A 321 3.02 2.68 -23.83
N ALA A 322 2.15 1.90 -23.17
CA ALA A 322 0.74 1.76 -23.56
C ALA A 322 -0.03 3.09 -23.50
N LEU A 323 0.39 4.03 -22.64
CA LEU A 323 -0.23 5.35 -22.52
C LEU A 323 0.20 6.33 -23.62
N PHE A 324 1.33 6.03 -24.29
CA PHE A 324 1.96 6.89 -25.30
C PHE A 324 1.74 6.41 -26.73
N GLY A 325 1.07 5.26 -26.93
CA GLY A 325 0.74 4.72 -28.24
C GLY A 325 0.06 5.82 -29.08
N LYS A 326 0.51 6.02 -30.34
CA LYS A 326 -0.14 6.93 -31.28
C LYS A 326 -1.64 6.63 -31.23
N ARG A 327 -2.44 7.67 -30.98
CA ARG A 327 -3.89 7.62 -31.19
C ARG A 327 -4.14 7.18 -32.62
N THR A 328 -4.16 5.87 -32.84
CA THR A 328 -4.52 5.28 -34.14
C THR A 328 -5.94 5.73 -34.44
N GLY A 329 -6.15 6.22 -35.64
CA GLY A 329 -7.46 6.70 -36.06
C GLY A 329 -8.50 5.63 -35.75
N THR A 330 -9.59 6.06 -35.11
CA THR A 330 -10.68 5.26 -34.54
C THR A 330 -11.35 4.37 -35.60
N SER A 331 -10.81 3.18 -35.85
CA SER A 331 -11.41 2.22 -36.78
C SER A 331 -12.23 1.12 -36.11
N ASN A 332 -11.99 0.86 -34.80
CA ASN A 332 -12.70 -0.19 -34.05
C ASN A 332 -13.23 0.29 -32.71
N SER A 333 -14.34 -0.31 -32.23
CA SER A 333 -14.94 -0.02 -30.92
C SER A 333 -13.96 -0.27 -29.77
N ASN A 334 -13.07 -1.25 -29.88
CA ASN A 334 -12.05 -1.58 -28.87
C ASN A 334 -11.02 -0.43 -28.69
N ASP A 335 -10.66 0.28 -29.78
CA ASP A 335 -9.72 1.41 -29.72
C ASP A 335 -10.32 2.62 -28.98
N ARG A 336 -11.65 2.80 -29.08
CA ARG A 336 -12.34 3.87 -28.34
C ARG A 336 -12.34 3.61 -26.83
N HIS A 337 -12.57 2.37 -26.42
CA HIS A 337 -12.58 1.99 -25.01
C HIS A 337 -11.18 2.08 -24.39
N ALA A 338 -10.14 1.61 -25.08
CA ALA A 338 -8.76 1.73 -24.63
C ALA A 338 -8.35 3.20 -24.46
N ASN A 339 -8.75 4.09 -25.38
CA ASN A 339 -8.49 5.52 -25.27
C ASN A 339 -9.24 6.18 -24.09
N GLN A 340 -10.44 5.68 -23.76
CA GLN A 340 -11.22 6.16 -22.62
C GLN A 340 -10.59 5.76 -21.29
N GLU A 341 -10.16 4.49 -21.15
CA GLU A 341 -9.45 3.99 -19.97
C GLU A 341 -8.13 4.74 -19.75
N ILE A 342 -7.36 4.98 -20.81
CA ILE A 342 -6.14 5.78 -20.75
C ILE A 342 -6.44 7.22 -20.29
N SER A 343 -7.49 7.83 -20.82
CA SER A 343 -7.87 9.19 -20.44
C SER A 343 -8.31 9.27 -18.98
N TYR A 344 -9.06 8.28 -18.50
CA TYR A 344 -9.44 8.16 -17.10
C TYR A 344 -8.21 8.02 -16.18
N LEU A 345 -7.28 7.11 -16.53
CA LEU A 345 -6.05 6.93 -15.76
C LEU A 345 -5.24 8.22 -15.69
N LEU A 346 -5.05 8.91 -16.81
CA LEU A 346 -4.30 10.16 -16.85
C LEU A 346 -4.94 11.24 -15.97
N GLN A 347 -6.26 11.34 -15.99
CA GLN A 347 -6.99 12.26 -15.11
C GLN A 347 -6.78 11.89 -13.63
N ARG A 348 -6.87 10.60 -13.27
CA ARG A 348 -6.62 10.15 -11.88
C ARG A 348 -5.18 10.41 -11.44
N VAL A 349 -4.20 10.23 -12.32
CA VAL A 349 -2.78 10.57 -12.06
C VAL A 349 -2.62 12.07 -11.83
N GLU A 350 -3.30 12.92 -12.60
CA GLU A 350 -3.23 14.38 -12.44
C GLU A 350 -3.85 14.89 -11.15
N ASP A 351 -4.93 14.27 -10.73
CA ASP A 351 -5.69 14.68 -9.53
C ASP A 351 -5.19 14.01 -8.26
N PHE A 352 -4.29 13.02 -8.37
CA PHE A 352 -3.77 12.30 -7.22
C PHE A 352 -2.88 13.20 -6.34
N PRO A 353 -3.18 13.34 -5.05
CA PRO A 353 -2.45 14.23 -4.15
C PRO A 353 -1.12 13.63 -3.64
N GLY A 354 -0.83 12.37 -3.95
CA GLY A 354 0.40 11.68 -3.59
C GLY A 354 1.47 11.74 -4.69
N THR A 355 2.45 10.84 -4.61
CA THR A 355 3.54 10.76 -5.58
C THR A 355 3.28 9.65 -6.60
N VAL A 356 3.40 9.99 -7.87
CA VAL A 356 3.28 9.07 -9.00
C VAL A 356 4.56 9.12 -9.83
N ILE A 357 5.08 7.95 -10.16
CA ILE A 357 6.21 7.78 -11.07
C ILE A 357 5.75 6.90 -12.23
N LEU A 358 5.78 7.42 -13.44
CA LEU A 358 5.56 6.64 -14.66
C LEU A 358 6.92 6.26 -15.26
N ALA A 359 7.08 5.02 -15.69
CA ALA A 359 8.30 4.54 -16.34
C ALA A 359 8.00 4.06 -17.76
N THR A 360 8.78 4.53 -18.74
CA THR A 360 8.65 4.15 -20.17
C THR A 360 10.02 3.87 -20.78
N ASN A 361 10.06 2.96 -21.73
CA ASN A 361 11.26 2.68 -22.52
C ASN A 361 11.32 3.53 -23.81
N LEU A 362 10.23 4.19 -24.18
CA LEU A 362 10.07 4.94 -25.43
C LEU A 362 10.21 6.45 -25.22
N LYS A 363 11.31 7.03 -25.71
CA LYS A 363 11.48 8.48 -25.73
C LYS A 363 10.66 9.18 -26.83
N GLY A 364 10.47 8.52 -27.99
CA GLY A 364 9.93 9.14 -29.21
C GLY A 364 8.42 9.41 -29.22
N ASN A 365 7.68 8.90 -28.24
CA ASN A 365 6.22 9.00 -28.19
C ASN A 365 5.69 9.95 -27.11
N ILE A 366 6.56 10.61 -26.35
CA ILE A 366 6.14 11.57 -25.32
C ILE A 366 5.74 12.87 -26.03
N ASP A 367 4.42 13.08 -26.18
CA ASP A 367 3.87 14.34 -26.68
C ASP A 367 4.20 15.47 -25.69
N GLU A 368 4.56 16.65 -26.22
CA GLU A 368 4.87 17.83 -25.42
C GLU A 368 3.71 18.24 -24.50
N ALA A 369 2.47 18.08 -24.95
CA ALA A 369 1.27 18.33 -24.15
C ALA A 369 1.16 17.35 -22.96
N PHE A 370 1.68 16.13 -23.12
CA PHE A 370 1.73 15.14 -22.04
C PHE A 370 2.86 15.47 -21.05
N ALA A 371 4.04 15.86 -21.55
CA ALA A 371 5.19 16.20 -20.73
C ALA A 371 4.90 17.34 -19.73
N ARG A 372 4.06 18.31 -20.11
CA ARG A 372 3.64 19.44 -19.26
C ARG A 372 2.87 19.04 -17.99
N ARG A 373 2.40 17.80 -17.92
CA ARG A 373 1.65 17.26 -16.76
C ARG A 373 2.55 16.77 -15.64
N PHE A 374 3.85 16.63 -15.90
CA PHE A 374 4.85 16.14 -14.94
C PHE A 374 5.69 17.30 -14.40
N GLN A 375 5.98 17.24 -13.11
CA GLN A 375 6.88 18.17 -12.46
C GLN A 375 8.34 17.84 -12.77
N SER A 376 8.65 16.56 -13.06
CA SER A 376 10.01 16.09 -13.32
C SER A 376 10.03 15.08 -14.47
N LEU A 377 10.97 15.27 -15.39
CA LEU A 377 11.23 14.41 -16.54
C LEU A 377 12.64 13.84 -16.42
N VAL A 378 12.76 12.62 -15.87
CA VAL A 378 14.04 12.02 -15.54
C VAL A 378 14.49 11.10 -16.67
N HIS A 379 15.54 11.48 -17.38
CA HIS A 379 16.14 10.68 -18.45
C HIS A 379 17.18 9.72 -17.89
N PHE A 380 17.00 8.43 -18.07
CA PHE A 380 17.94 7.38 -17.75
C PHE A 380 18.72 6.97 -19.00
N PRO A 381 19.90 7.55 -19.29
CA PRO A 381 20.68 7.22 -20.47
C PRO A 381 21.31 5.83 -20.33
N MET A 382 21.83 5.30 -21.43
CA MET A 382 22.76 4.19 -21.36
C MET A 382 24.01 4.62 -20.61
N PRO A 383 24.56 3.76 -19.71
CA PRO A 383 25.75 4.10 -18.95
C PRO A 383 26.97 4.27 -19.87
N ASP A 384 27.79 5.29 -19.60
CA ASP A 384 29.07 5.49 -20.25
C ASP A 384 30.11 4.45 -19.79
N ALA A 385 31.32 4.48 -20.34
CA ALA A 385 32.36 3.50 -20.03
C ALA A 385 32.76 3.49 -18.54
N GLU A 386 32.87 4.66 -17.91
CA GLU A 386 33.20 4.79 -16.49
C GLU A 386 32.07 4.23 -15.61
N GLN A 387 30.83 4.53 -15.94
CA GLN A 387 29.66 4.01 -15.23
C GLN A 387 29.54 2.48 -15.41
N ARG A 388 29.81 1.96 -16.60
CA ARG A 388 29.85 0.51 -16.84
C ARG A 388 30.94 -0.18 -16.03
N LEU A 389 32.13 0.42 -15.95
CA LEU A 389 33.21 -0.10 -15.11
C LEU A 389 32.75 -0.21 -13.65
N ARG A 390 32.17 0.87 -13.10
CA ARG A 390 31.64 0.87 -11.73
C ARG A 390 30.56 -0.21 -11.52
N LEU A 391 29.71 -0.46 -12.52
CA LEU A 391 28.71 -1.52 -12.48
C LEU A 391 29.37 -2.91 -12.46
N TRP A 392 30.38 -3.15 -13.29
CA TRP A 392 31.14 -4.39 -13.30
C TRP A 392 31.86 -4.64 -11.97
N GLU A 393 32.55 -3.65 -11.46
CA GLU A 393 33.22 -3.70 -10.18
C GLU A 393 32.25 -3.97 -9.02
N GLY A 394 31.18 -3.23 -8.94
CA GLY A 394 30.16 -3.40 -7.90
C GLY A 394 29.54 -4.79 -7.89
N MET A 395 29.36 -5.42 -9.06
CA MET A 395 28.77 -6.76 -9.18
C MET A 395 29.77 -7.90 -8.98
N LEU A 396 31.06 -7.70 -9.25
CA LEU A 396 32.03 -8.78 -9.31
C LEU A 396 33.11 -8.75 -8.22
N LEU A 397 33.64 -7.57 -7.83
CA LEU A 397 34.77 -7.51 -6.93
C LEU A 397 34.49 -8.07 -5.54
N HIS A 398 33.29 -7.81 -5.01
CA HIS A 398 32.90 -8.30 -3.68
C HIS A 398 32.76 -9.83 -3.62
N THR A 399 32.64 -10.51 -4.78
CA THR A 399 32.42 -11.96 -4.81
C THR A 399 33.70 -12.76 -4.51
N GLY A 400 34.89 -12.19 -4.72
CA GLY A 400 36.17 -12.88 -4.64
C GLY A 400 36.30 -14.05 -5.64
N ARG A 401 35.48 -14.09 -6.67
CA ARG A 401 35.40 -15.19 -7.67
C ARG A 401 35.87 -14.77 -9.06
N LEU A 402 36.38 -13.57 -9.23
CA LEU A 402 36.91 -13.10 -10.51
C LEU A 402 38.32 -13.63 -10.73
N ASP A 403 38.60 -14.16 -11.93
CA ASP A 403 39.97 -14.54 -12.31
C ASP A 403 40.81 -13.27 -12.43
N PRO A 404 42.03 -13.23 -11.88
CA PRO A 404 42.91 -12.05 -11.90
C PRO A 404 43.26 -11.55 -13.32
N SER A 405 43.11 -12.39 -14.33
CA SER A 405 43.38 -12.03 -15.74
C SER A 405 42.22 -11.26 -16.40
N VAL A 406 41.08 -11.08 -15.72
CA VAL A 406 39.94 -10.37 -16.28
C VAL A 406 40.16 -8.88 -16.21
N ASP A 407 40.16 -8.24 -17.36
CA ASP A 407 40.23 -6.78 -17.49
C ASP A 407 38.80 -6.21 -17.60
N LEU A 408 38.30 -5.69 -16.47
CA LEU A 408 36.97 -5.07 -16.38
C LEU A 408 36.88 -3.73 -17.14
N GLN A 409 38.01 -3.01 -17.24
CA GLN A 409 38.12 -1.77 -18.01
C GLN A 409 37.88 -2.05 -19.50
N ALA A 410 38.61 -3.05 -20.03
CA ALA A 410 38.45 -3.44 -21.43
C ALA A 410 36.98 -3.91 -21.73
N LEU A 411 36.34 -4.62 -20.81
CA LEU A 411 34.91 -5.01 -20.97
C LEU A 411 33.98 -3.78 -20.97
N ALA A 412 34.27 -2.81 -20.09
CA ALA A 412 33.50 -1.58 -20.02
C ALA A 412 33.64 -0.70 -21.25
N ASP A 413 34.85 -0.60 -21.80
CA ASP A 413 35.15 0.24 -22.97
C ASP A 413 34.57 -0.36 -24.27
N ASN A 414 34.67 -1.68 -24.43
CA ASN A 414 34.33 -2.34 -25.70
C ASN A 414 32.87 -2.75 -25.83
N HIS A 415 32.11 -2.79 -24.71
CA HIS A 415 30.74 -3.32 -24.74
C HIS A 415 29.75 -2.35 -24.09
N GLU A 416 28.96 -1.69 -24.92
CA GLU A 416 27.88 -0.81 -24.48
C GLU A 416 26.69 -1.64 -24.00
N LEU A 417 26.58 -1.79 -22.67
CA LEU A 417 25.56 -2.58 -21.99
C LEU A 417 24.87 -1.78 -20.90
N SER A 418 23.56 -2.00 -20.73
CA SER A 418 22.83 -1.45 -19.57
C SER A 418 23.19 -2.21 -18.28
N GLY A 419 22.92 -1.63 -17.11
CA GLY A 419 23.15 -2.29 -15.83
C GLY A 419 22.41 -3.62 -15.71
N GLY A 420 21.18 -3.71 -16.24
CA GLY A 420 20.41 -4.95 -16.29
C GLY A 420 21.05 -6.00 -17.20
N ALA A 421 21.61 -5.59 -18.34
CA ALA A 421 22.35 -6.49 -19.24
C ALA A 421 23.64 -7.00 -18.56
N ILE A 422 24.40 -6.12 -17.89
CA ILE A 422 25.58 -6.51 -17.11
C ILE A 422 25.23 -7.56 -16.04
N ALA A 423 24.15 -7.37 -15.30
CA ALA A 423 23.69 -8.34 -14.30
C ALA A 423 23.34 -9.69 -14.91
N ASN A 424 22.72 -9.71 -16.09
CA ASN A 424 22.43 -10.94 -16.83
C ASN A 424 23.70 -11.63 -17.33
N VAL A 425 24.70 -10.86 -17.79
CA VAL A 425 26.03 -11.40 -18.19
C VAL A 425 26.70 -12.07 -17.02
N VAL A 426 26.75 -11.39 -15.85
CA VAL A 426 27.35 -11.96 -14.63
C VAL A 426 26.66 -13.28 -14.25
N ARG A 427 25.32 -13.30 -14.27
CA ARG A 427 24.54 -14.52 -14.00
C ARG A 427 24.88 -15.64 -15.00
N SER A 428 24.93 -15.33 -16.29
CA SER A 428 25.25 -16.30 -17.35
C SER A 428 26.67 -16.85 -17.18
N ALA A 429 27.63 -15.97 -16.90
CA ALA A 429 29.03 -16.35 -16.68
C ALA A 429 29.19 -17.25 -15.45
N ALA A 430 28.50 -16.94 -14.35
CA ALA A 430 28.50 -17.76 -13.15
C ALA A 430 27.95 -19.17 -13.42
N ILE A 431 26.84 -19.28 -14.16
CA ILE A 431 26.27 -20.57 -14.56
C ILE A 431 27.28 -21.34 -15.41
N THR A 432 27.91 -20.71 -16.41
CA THR A 432 28.89 -21.33 -17.30
C THR A 432 30.12 -21.83 -16.52
N ALA A 433 30.62 -21.04 -15.56
CA ALA A 433 31.75 -21.45 -14.71
C ALA A 433 31.40 -22.70 -13.88
N LEU A 434 30.23 -22.74 -13.27
CA LEU A 434 29.76 -23.89 -12.49
C LEU A 434 29.52 -25.15 -13.36
N GLN A 435 28.99 -25.02 -14.57
CA GLN A 435 28.88 -26.12 -15.51
C GLN A 435 30.25 -26.69 -15.89
N GLY A 436 31.24 -25.82 -16.04
CA GLY A 436 32.63 -26.21 -16.23
C GLY A 436 33.37 -26.67 -14.94
N ARG A 437 32.63 -26.88 -13.81
CA ARG A 437 33.16 -27.24 -12.50
C ARG A 437 34.27 -26.30 -11.98
N ARG A 438 34.18 -25.03 -12.35
CA ARG A 438 35.09 -23.95 -11.91
C ARG A 438 34.40 -23.08 -10.86
N GLN A 439 35.20 -22.49 -9.99
CA GLN A 439 34.74 -21.57 -8.96
C GLN A 439 35.12 -20.11 -9.26
N THR A 440 35.77 -19.85 -10.39
CA THR A 440 36.20 -18.52 -10.82
C THR A 440 35.60 -18.17 -12.17
N LEU A 441 35.27 -16.91 -12.36
CA LEU A 441 34.77 -16.32 -13.58
C LEU A 441 35.96 -15.90 -14.46
N ARG A 442 35.98 -16.34 -15.71
CA ARG A 442 37.03 -15.99 -16.70
C ARG A 442 36.48 -15.01 -17.71
N THR A 443 37.37 -14.31 -18.40
CA THR A 443 37.01 -13.42 -19.52
C THR A 443 36.16 -14.13 -20.57
N SER A 444 36.45 -15.39 -20.89
CA SER A 444 35.69 -16.18 -21.86
C SER A 444 34.23 -16.39 -21.43
N ASP A 445 33.95 -16.57 -20.13
CA ASP A 445 32.61 -16.76 -19.60
C ASP A 445 31.79 -15.47 -19.71
N LEU A 446 32.42 -14.31 -19.40
CA LEU A 446 31.83 -12.99 -19.52
C LEU A 446 31.54 -12.62 -20.97
N LEU A 447 32.51 -12.85 -21.88
CA LEU A 447 32.32 -12.61 -23.32
C LEU A 447 31.19 -13.48 -23.91
N LEU A 448 31.09 -14.74 -23.49
CA LEU A 448 29.97 -15.60 -23.89
C LEU A 448 28.63 -15.02 -23.40
N GLY A 449 28.58 -14.52 -22.18
CA GLY A 449 27.41 -13.85 -21.61
C GLY A 449 27.05 -12.58 -22.39
N ILE A 450 28.02 -11.74 -22.69
CA ILE A 450 27.87 -10.51 -23.50
C ILE A 450 27.28 -10.86 -24.88
N GLY A 451 27.85 -11.87 -25.54
CA GLY A 451 27.34 -12.32 -26.84
C GLY A 451 25.90 -12.80 -26.80
N LYS A 452 25.43 -13.36 -25.67
CA LYS A 452 24.02 -13.72 -25.49
C LYS A 452 23.12 -12.49 -25.34
N GLU A 453 23.55 -11.47 -24.57
CA GLU A 453 22.75 -10.24 -24.37
C GLU A 453 22.68 -9.43 -25.67
N LEU A 454 23.78 -9.22 -26.36
CA LEU A 454 23.80 -8.50 -27.65
C LEU A 454 22.89 -9.15 -28.69
N ARG A 455 22.85 -10.49 -28.75
CA ARG A 455 21.92 -11.21 -29.64
C ARG A 455 20.44 -10.98 -29.29
N LYS A 456 20.10 -10.86 -28.02
CA LYS A 456 18.70 -10.51 -27.62
C LYS A 456 18.30 -9.12 -28.10
N GLU A 457 19.24 -8.18 -28.18
CA GLU A 457 19.03 -6.84 -28.69
C GLU A 457 19.10 -6.74 -30.23
N GLY A 458 19.29 -7.86 -30.94
CA GLY A 458 19.45 -7.88 -32.39
C GLY A 458 20.80 -7.32 -32.88
N ARG A 459 21.75 -7.15 -31.97
CA ARG A 459 23.13 -6.64 -32.28
C ARG A 459 24.05 -7.83 -32.54
N THR A 460 24.83 -7.75 -33.62
CA THR A 460 25.86 -8.74 -33.95
C THR A 460 27.11 -8.48 -33.12
N VAL A 461 27.66 -9.56 -32.55
CA VAL A 461 28.99 -9.50 -31.94
C VAL A 461 30.01 -9.32 -33.07
N GLN A 462 30.65 -8.17 -33.17
CA GLN A 462 31.87 -8.05 -33.95
C GLN A 462 32.95 -8.87 -33.23
N SER A 463 33.39 -9.92 -33.95
CA SER A 463 34.45 -10.86 -33.53
C SER A 463 35.79 -10.18 -33.48
#